data_723b953c409210025a69b296110bf55a
#
_entry.id   723b953c409210025a69b296110bf55a
#
_cell.length_a   1.000
_cell.length_b   1.000
_cell.length_c   1.000
_cell.angle_alpha   90.00
_cell.angle_beta   90.00
_cell.angle_gamma   90.00
#
_symmetry.space_group_name_H-M   'P 1'
#
loop_
_entity.id
_entity.type
_entity.pdbx_description
1 polymer ?
#
loop_
_entity_poly.entity_id
_entity_poly.type
_entity_poly.pdbx_seq_one_letter_code
_entity_poly.pdbx_strand_id
1 'polypeptide(L)'
;PKWDLENQLFHAGVEARAFPIEPDERFGAENFSVSKDPYKSTKEFGIGDKISRFKEAGVMQNGKVLTRRVKPVYAGPQHTLGEILVPIDQVPEEFFITGDNLKSWEYLKGGKHEKRTASNGHEYIYSEGPVAFPDPLDKPSRTILTGEGGRGASRTKHVVIQNGRLRRLV
;
A
#
# COMPACT_ATOMS: atom_id res chain seq x y z
N PRO A 1 33.99 -4.77 13.84
CA PRO A 1 33.37 -5.38 12.69
C PRO A 1 32.94 -4.30 11.71
N LYS A 2 33.40 -4.41 10.46
CA LYS A 2 32.97 -3.50 9.41
C LYS A 2 31.45 -3.72 9.26
N TRP A 3 30.66 -2.69 9.50
CA TRP A 3 29.22 -2.75 9.25
C TRP A 3 29.01 -2.97 7.76
N ASP A 4 28.51 -4.14 7.45
CA ASP A 4 28.13 -4.51 6.10
C ASP A 4 26.63 -4.16 5.92
N LEU A 5 26.36 -3.10 5.17
CA LEU A 5 24.99 -2.61 4.93
C LEU A 5 24.17 -3.67 4.18
N GLU A 6 24.80 -4.43 3.30
CA GLU A 6 24.11 -5.47 2.55
C GLU A 6 23.70 -6.63 3.47
N ASN A 7 24.60 -7.06 4.35
CA ASN A 7 24.26 -8.06 5.37
C ASN A 7 23.14 -7.57 6.31
N GLN A 8 23.14 -6.29 6.69
CA GLN A 8 22.06 -5.72 7.50
C GLN A 8 20.73 -5.72 6.75
N LEU A 9 20.75 -5.39 5.45
CA LEU A 9 19.53 -5.33 4.65
C LEU A 9 18.90 -6.71 4.45
N PHE A 10 19.70 -7.75 4.22
CA PHE A 10 19.19 -9.06 3.82
C PHE A 10 19.21 -10.14 4.91
N HIS A 11 20.02 -9.99 5.96
CA HIS A 11 20.23 -11.08 6.90
C HIS A 11 20.19 -10.70 8.37
N ALA A 12 20.89 -9.66 8.77
CA ALA A 12 21.13 -9.39 10.19
C ALA A 12 20.16 -8.37 10.81
N GLY A 13 19.47 -7.59 10.02
CA GLY A 13 18.50 -6.59 10.49
C GLY A 13 17.24 -7.22 11.08
N VAL A 14 16.56 -6.51 11.97
CA VAL A 14 15.27 -6.94 12.53
C VAL A 14 14.23 -7.11 11.42
N GLU A 15 14.16 -6.15 10.51
CA GLU A 15 13.27 -6.20 9.35
C GLU A 15 13.58 -7.39 8.44
N ALA A 16 14.86 -7.63 8.13
CA ALA A 16 15.27 -8.75 7.30
C ALA A 16 14.88 -10.12 7.87
N ARG A 17 14.86 -10.23 9.20
CA ARG A 17 14.42 -11.48 9.87
C ARG A 17 12.91 -11.63 9.93
N ALA A 18 12.19 -10.53 10.12
CA ALA A 18 10.73 -10.54 10.20
C ALA A 18 10.07 -10.61 8.81
N PHE A 19 10.67 -9.97 7.81
CA PHE A 19 10.17 -9.88 6.43
C PHE A 19 11.30 -10.24 5.47
N PRO A 20 11.60 -11.52 5.29
CA PRO A 20 12.68 -11.96 4.40
C PRO A 20 12.48 -11.47 2.97
N ILE A 21 13.54 -10.94 2.40
CA ILE A 21 13.60 -10.40 1.05
C ILE A 21 14.83 -10.93 0.32
N GLU A 22 14.77 -10.97 -1.00
CA GLU A 22 15.88 -11.26 -1.87
C GLU A 22 16.09 -10.12 -2.89
N PRO A 23 17.31 -9.90 -3.37
CA PRO A 23 17.55 -8.92 -4.42
C PRO A 23 16.77 -9.24 -5.69
N ASP A 24 16.20 -8.22 -6.34
CA ASP A 24 15.79 -8.38 -7.73
C ASP A 24 17.02 -8.16 -8.61
N GLU A 25 17.61 -9.25 -9.08
CA GLU A 25 18.88 -9.25 -9.82
C GLU A 25 18.81 -8.53 -11.18
N ARG A 26 17.61 -8.16 -11.63
CA ARG A 26 17.45 -7.31 -12.81
C ARG A 26 17.92 -5.87 -12.57
N PHE A 27 18.08 -5.48 -11.30
CA PHE A 27 18.42 -4.12 -10.89
C PHE A 27 19.61 -4.14 -9.93
N GLY A 28 20.58 -3.26 -10.16
CA GLY A 28 21.72 -3.10 -9.27
C GLY A 28 21.35 -2.43 -7.94
N ALA A 29 22.27 -2.51 -6.97
CA ALA A 29 22.18 -1.74 -5.74
C ALA A 29 22.51 -0.27 -6.01
N GLU A 30 21.81 0.65 -5.35
CA GLU A 30 22.16 2.06 -5.33
C GLU A 30 22.78 2.44 -4.00
N ASN A 31 23.92 3.11 -4.07
CA ASN A 31 24.64 3.62 -2.91
C ASN A 31 24.79 5.12 -3.03
N PHE A 32 24.40 5.84 -1.99
CA PHE A 32 24.59 7.29 -1.94
C PHE A 32 24.70 7.79 -0.49
N SER A 33 25.05 9.06 -0.32
CA SER A 33 25.10 9.68 0.98
C SER A 33 24.03 10.76 1.09
N VAL A 34 23.40 10.86 2.26
CA VAL A 34 22.49 11.96 2.60
C VAL A 34 23.21 12.96 3.49
N SER A 35 22.88 14.23 3.33
CA SER A 35 23.42 15.30 4.19
C SER A 35 22.96 15.09 5.63
N LYS A 36 23.83 15.48 6.60
CA LYS A 36 23.44 15.55 8.01
C LYS A 36 22.48 16.74 8.28
N ASP A 37 22.45 17.71 7.38
CA ASP A 37 21.49 18.81 7.42
C ASP A 37 20.16 18.36 6.82
N PRO A 38 19.08 18.25 7.62
CA PRO A 38 17.77 17.80 7.14
C PRO A 38 17.20 18.69 6.05
N TYR A 39 17.44 19.99 6.13
CA TYR A 39 16.93 20.95 5.16
C TYR A 39 17.59 20.77 3.79
N LYS A 40 18.90 20.54 3.78
CA LYS A 40 19.65 20.25 2.55
C LYS A 40 19.21 18.92 1.95
N SER A 41 19.07 17.88 2.77
CA SER A 41 18.60 16.58 2.33
C SER A 41 17.19 16.67 1.75
N THR A 42 16.28 17.42 2.36
CA THR A 42 14.92 17.64 1.85
C THR A 42 14.92 18.35 0.51
N LYS A 43 15.78 19.34 0.32
CA LYS A 43 15.92 20.05 -0.96
C LYS A 43 16.48 19.17 -2.07
N GLU A 44 17.40 18.29 -1.74
CA GLU A 44 18.03 17.37 -2.71
C GLU A 44 17.12 16.18 -3.03
N PHE A 45 16.10 15.92 -2.20
CA PHE A 45 15.19 14.80 -2.35
C PHE A 45 14.14 15.06 -3.43
N GLY A 46 14.18 14.29 -4.49
CA GLY A 46 13.17 14.37 -5.55
C GLY A 46 13.26 15.56 -6.51
N ILE A 47 14.31 16.42 -6.37
CA ILE A 47 14.53 17.53 -7.30
C ILE A 47 15.27 17.02 -8.53
N GLY A 48 14.64 17.16 -9.70
CA GLY A 48 15.23 16.87 -10.99
C GLY A 48 15.08 15.43 -11.50
N ASP A 49 14.95 14.46 -10.61
CA ASP A 49 14.70 13.08 -10.97
C ASP A 49 13.27 12.68 -10.64
N LYS A 50 12.48 12.35 -11.64
CA LYS A 50 11.15 11.73 -11.47
C LYS A 50 11.24 10.33 -10.84
N ILE A 51 12.46 9.82 -10.66
CA ILE A 51 12.72 8.50 -10.10
C ILE A 51 13.32 8.69 -8.71
N SER A 52 12.62 8.21 -7.69
CA SER A 52 13.15 8.18 -6.32
C SER A 52 14.43 7.34 -6.26
N ARG A 53 15.46 7.88 -5.59
CA ARG A 53 16.66 7.11 -5.24
C ARG A 53 16.39 5.99 -4.25
N PHE A 54 15.34 6.13 -3.44
CA PHE A 54 14.92 5.10 -2.51
C PHE A 54 14.10 4.05 -3.24
N LYS A 55 14.51 2.80 -3.10
CA LYS A 55 13.82 1.64 -3.67
C LYS A 55 12.97 0.96 -2.59
N GLU A 56 12.49 -0.24 -2.89
CA GLU A 56 11.57 -0.97 -2.01
C GLU A 56 12.19 -1.32 -0.64
N ALA A 57 13.50 -1.53 -0.59
CA ALA A 57 14.21 -1.79 0.66
C ALA A 57 15.52 -1.01 0.72
N GLY A 58 15.92 -0.65 1.93
CA GLY A 58 17.17 0.07 2.15
C GLY A 58 17.59 0.12 3.60
N VAL A 59 18.85 0.43 3.80
CA VAL A 59 19.45 0.62 5.11
C VAL A 59 20.34 1.86 5.09
N MET A 60 20.33 2.61 6.17
CA MET A 60 21.17 3.79 6.30
C MET A 60 22.00 3.72 7.58
N GLN A 61 23.28 4.04 7.46
CA GLN A 61 24.16 4.22 8.60
C GLN A 61 25.07 5.43 8.40
N ASN A 62 25.11 6.32 9.37
CA ASN A 62 25.97 7.52 9.33
C ASN A 62 25.81 8.34 8.03
N GLY A 63 24.60 8.44 7.51
CA GLY A 63 24.28 9.14 6.27
C GLY A 63 24.66 8.39 4.99
N LYS A 64 25.24 7.21 5.07
CA LYS A 64 25.43 6.31 3.92
C LYS A 64 24.20 5.44 3.76
N VAL A 65 23.64 5.44 2.57
CA VAL A 65 22.44 4.69 2.20
C VAL A 65 22.82 3.62 1.19
N LEU A 66 22.38 2.41 1.46
CA LEU A 66 22.24 1.34 0.47
C LEU A 66 20.77 1.11 0.23
N THR A 67 20.33 1.14 -1.01
CA THR A 67 18.95 0.81 -1.37
C THR A 67 18.91 -0.10 -2.59
N ARG A 68 17.91 -0.96 -2.63
CA ARG A 68 17.81 -1.98 -3.69
C ARG A 68 16.36 -2.33 -4.00
N ARG A 69 16.09 -2.70 -5.24
CA ARG A 69 14.85 -3.38 -5.59
C ARG A 69 14.91 -4.82 -5.11
N VAL A 70 13.82 -5.25 -4.51
CA VAL A 70 13.75 -6.55 -3.82
C VAL A 70 12.44 -7.26 -4.14
N LYS A 71 12.45 -8.57 -3.93
CA LYS A 71 11.25 -9.42 -3.92
C LYS A 71 11.04 -9.97 -2.53
N PRO A 72 9.79 -10.06 -2.05
CA PRO A 72 9.52 -10.73 -0.80
C PRO A 72 9.76 -12.24 -0.93
N VAL A 73 10.38 -12.83 0.09
CA VAL A 73 10.52 -14.28 0.24
C VAL A 73 9.57 -14.73 1.31
N TYR A 74 8.47 -15.35 0.93
CA TYR A 74 7.47 -15.83 1.86
C TYR A 74 7.18 -17.32 1.58
N ALA A 75 7.44 -18.15 2.58
CA ALA A 75 7.26 -19.61 2.53
C ALA A 75 6.09 -20.11 3.41
N GLY A 76 5.38 -19.19 4.07
CA GLY A 76 4.25 -19.52 4.94
C GLY A 76 2.93 -19.73 4.18
N PRO A 77 1.84 -20.11 4.87
CA PRO A 77 0.53 -20.25 4.28
C PRO A 77 0.03 -18.89 3.77
N GLN A 78 -0.53 -18.88 2.59
CA GLN A 78 -1.19 -17.70 2.03
C GLN A 78 -2.69 -17.84 2.24
N HIS A 79 -3.26 -16.98 3.08
CA HIS A 79 -4.70 -16.90 3.26
C HIS A 79 -5.31 -15.90 2.29
N THR A 80 -6.34 -16.32 1.60
CA THR A 80 -7.09 -15.45 0.68
C THR A 80 -8.25 -14.76 1.41
N LEU A 81 -8.73 -13.66 0.84
CA LEU A 81 -9.89 -12.96 1.38
C LEU A 81 -11.13 -13.87 1.43
N GLY A 82 -11.27 -14.73 0.42
CA GLY A 82 -12.40 -15.67 0.33
C GLY A 82 -12.45 -16.68 1.47
N GLU A 83 -11.29 -17.15 1.95
CA GLU A 83 -11.21 -18.14 3.03
C GLU A 83 -11.66 -17.62 4.39
N ILE A 84 -11.59 -16.31 4.60
CA ILE A 84 -11.93 -15.68 5.89
C ILE A 84 -13.34 -15.09 5.92
N LEU A 85 -14.11 -15.21 4.83
CA LEU A 85 -15.46 -14.69 4.81
C LEU A 85 -16.39 -15.56 5.68
N VAL A 86 -17.20 -14.90 6.50
CA VAL A 86 -18.27 -15.58 7.21
C VAL A 86 -19.31 -16.12 6.22
N PRO A 87 -20.01 -17.23 6.54
CA PRO A 87 -21.13 -17.73 5.76
C PRO A 87 -22.18 -16.65 5.49
N ILE A 88 -22.77 -16.65 4.29
CA ILE A 88 -23.65 -15.55 3.87
C ILE A 88 -24.91 -15.41 4.73
N ASP A 89 -25.41 -16.51 5.26
CA ASP A 89 -26.56 -16.57 6.17
C ASP A 89 -26.27 -15.95 7.54
N GLN A 90 -25.00 -15.76 7.88
CA GLN A 90 -24.55 -15.08 9.10
C GLN A 90 -24.27 -13.58 8.88
N VAL A 91 -24.37 -13.09 7.63
CA VAL A 91 -24.13 -11.68 7.31
C VAL A 91 -25.39 -10.87 7.55
N PRO A 92 -25.37 -9.90 8.50
CA PRO A 92 -26.52 -9.02 8.73
C PRO A 92 -26.87 -8.23 7.45
N GLU A 93 -28.16 -8.03 7.20
CA GLU A 93 -28.65 -7.39 5.96
C GLU A 93 -28.07 -5.98 5.75
N GLU A 94 -27.78 -5.27 6.83
CA GLU A 94 -27.16 -3.94 6.78
C GLU A 94 -25.75 -3.89 6.15
N PHE A 95 -25.08 -5.02 5.98
CA PHE A 95 -23.77 -5.09 5.34
C PHE A 95 -23.87 -5.19 3.81
N PHE A 96 -25.04 -5.53 3.29
CA PHE A 96 -25.22 -5.56 1.85
C PHE A 96 -25.34 -4.16 1.25
N ILE A 97 -24.76 -4.00 0.07
CA ILE A 97 -24.80 -2.74 -0.68
C ILE A 97 -26.01 -2.81 -1.61
N THR A 98 -26.94 -1.92 -1.40
CA THR A 98 -28.13 -1.76 -2.26
C THR A 98 -27.89 -0.75 -3.36
N GLY A 99 -28.78 -0.71 -4.37
CA GLY A 99 -28.67 0.18 -5.52
C GLY A 99 -28.52 1.67 -5.16
N ASP A 100 -29.17 2.13 -4.09
CA ASP A 100 -29.12 3.53 -3.64
C ASP A 100 -27.72 3.94 -3.18
N ASN A 101 -26.98 3.01 -2.60
CA ASN A 101 -25.63 3.25 -2.09
C ASN A 101 -24.52 2.93 -3.10
N LEU A 102 -24.82 2.14 -4.13
CA LEU A 102 -23.82 1.61 -5.08
C LEU A 102 -23.02 2.74 -5.75
N LYS A 103 -23.68 3.79 -6.21
CA LYS A 103 -23.03 4.94 -6.88
C LYS A 103 -21.95 5.60 -5.99
N SER A 104 -22.20 5.69 -4.68
CA SER A 104 -21.22 6.24 -3.74
C SER A 104 -19.98 5.36 -3.62
N TRP A 105 -20.16 4.04 -3.63
CA TRP A 105 -19.06 3.09 -3.63
C TRP A 105 -18.26 3.15 -4.93
N GLU A 106 -18.92 3.13 -6.08
CA GLU A 106 -18.29 3.25 -7.39
C GLU A 106 -17.47 4.52 -7.51
N TYR A 107 -18.04 5.66 -7.09
CA TYR A 107 -17.33 6.94 -7.09
C TYR A 107 -16.09 6.91 -6.21
N LEU A 108 -16.20 6.41 -4.96
CA LEU A 108 -15.07 6.39 -4.04
C LEU A 108 -14.00 5.39 -4.44
N LYS A 109 -14.36 4.27 -5.07
CA LYS A 109 -13.44 3.23 -5.52
C LYS A 109 -12.82 3.55 -6.89
N GLY A 110 -13.48 4.33 -7.71
CA GLY A 110 -13.02 4.74 -9.03
C GLY A 110 -11.80 5.65 -8.99
N GLY A 111 -11.11 5.72 -10.12
CA GLY A 111 -10.06 6.72 -10.35
C GLY A 111 -10.65 8.12 -10.49
N LYS A 112 -9.90 9.13 -10.08
CA LYS A 112 -10.26 10.53 -10.18
C LYS A 112 -9.16 11.33 -10.85
N HIS A 113 -9.56 12.26 -11.69
CA HIS A 113 -8.65 13.24 -12.28
C HIS A 113 -9.48 14.51 -12.53
N GLU A 114 -9.55 15.37 -11.52
CA GLU A 114 -10.46 16.50 -11.53
C GLU A 114 -9.82 17.78 -10.97
N LYS A 115 -10.25 18.92 -11.49
CA LYS A 115 -9.87 20.21 -10.90
C LYS A 115 -10.54 20.39 -9.55
N ARG A 116 -9.76 20.81 -8.56
CA ARG A 116 -10.25 21.21 -7.23
C ARG A 116 -9.67 22.54 -6.84
N THR A 117 -10.40 23.23 -5.99
CA THR A 117 -9.95 24.48 -5.39
C THR A 117 -9.79 24.27 -3.89
N ALA A 118 -8.60 24.56 -3.37
CA ALA A 118 -8.32 24.52 -1.94
C ALA A 118 -9.01 25.71 -1.23
N SER A 119 -9.12 25.64 0.09
CA SER A 119 -9.78 26.68 0.90
C SER A 119 -9.12 28.07 0.79
N ASN A 120 -7.86 28.13 0.38
CA ASN A 120 -7.11 29.37 0.11
C ASN A 120 -7.25 29.89 -1.33
N GLY A 121 -8.15 29.31 -2.14
CA GLY A 121 -8.37 29.67 -3.54
C GLY A 121 -7.38 29.05 -4.55
N HIS A 122 -6.41 28.26 -4.10
CA HIS A 122 -5.47 27.60 -5.01
C HIS A 122 -6.15 26.48 -5.81
N GLU A 123 -6.06 26.54 -7.13
CA GLU A 123 -6.53 25.50 -8.02
C GLU A 123 -5.47 24.43 -8.25
N TYR A 124 -5.86 23.17 -8.20
CA TYR A 124 -4.98 22.05 -8.47
C TYR A 124 -5.73 20.90 -9.14
N ILE A 125 -4.98 20.02 -9.78
CA ILE A 125 -5.51 18.77 -10.33
C ILE A 125 -5.41 17.70 -9.24
N TYR A 126 -6.57 17.23 -8.78
CA TYR A 126 -6.65 16.07 -7.91
C TYR A 126 -6.60 14.80 -8.76
N SER A 127 -5.62 13.95 -8.52
CA SER A 127 -5.47 12.68 -9.23
C SER A 127 -5.36 11.53 -8.24
N GLU A 128 -6.19 10.53 -8.44
CA GLU A 128 -6.26 9.34 -7.59
C GLU A 128 -6.53 8.11 -8.48
N GLY A 129 -5.66 7.09 -8.42
CA GLY A 129 -5.86 5.84 -9.16
C GLY A 129 -7.06 5.03 -8.62
N PRO A 130 -7.66 4.11 -9.37
CA PRO A 130 -8.73 3.26 -8.86
C PRO A 130 -8.22 2.26 -7.81
N VAL A 131 -9.13 1.75 -6.98
CA VAL A 131 -8.92 0.57 -6.14
C VAL A 131 -9.85 -0.55 -6.58
N ALA A 132 -9.51 -1.80 -6.25
CA ALA A 132 -10.34 -2.94 -6.59
C ALA A 132 -11.78 -2.77 -6.08
N PHE A 133 -12.75 -3.06 -6.96
CA PHE A 133 -14.17 -3.02 -6.64
C PHE A 133 -14.96 -3.95 -7.59
N PRO A 134 -15.45 -5.07 -7.11
CA PRO A 134 -15.23 -5.65 -5.77
C PRO A 134 -13.78 -6.09 -5.53
N ASP A 135 -13.43 -6.32 -4.27
CA ASP A 135 -12.14 -6.89 -3.91
C ASP A 135 -12.09 -8.37 -4.32
N PRO A 136 -10.96 -8.84 -4.90
CA PRO A 136 -10.82 -10.23 -5.34
C PRO A 136 -10.77 -11.19 -4.14
N LEU A 137 -11.44 -12.33 -4.26
CA LEU A 137 -11.51 -13.34 -3.20
C LEU A 137 -10.34 -14.32 -3.21
N ASP A 138 -9.66 -14.45 -4.32
CA ASP A 138 -8.53 -15.37 -4.56
C ASP A 138 -7.17 -14.80 -4.16
N LYS A 139 -7.17 -13.63 -3.53
CA LYS A 139 -5.95 -12.93 -3.09
C LYS A 139 -6.04 -12.58 -1.61
N PRO A 140 -4.91 -12.32 -0.94
CA PRO A 140 -4.89 -11.74 0.39
C PRO A 140 -5.66 -10.42 0.44
N SER A 141 -6.26 -10.12 1.58
CA SER A 141 -6.92 -8.83 1.78
C SER A 141 -5.91 -7.68 1.70
N ARG A 142 -6.36 -6.51 1.29
CA ARG A 142 -5.61 -5.26 1.51
C ARG A 142 -5.52 -4.99 3.02
N THR A 143 -4.70 -4.03 3.42
CA THR A 143 -4.63 -3.60 4.82
C THR A 143 -6.01 -3.21 5.34
N ILE A 144 -6.44 -3.84 6.43
CA ILE A 144 -7.69 -3.54 7.12
C ILE A 144 -7.46 -2.34 8.04
N LEU A 145 -8.33 -1.34 7.90
CA LEU A 145 -8.30 -0.13 8.73
C LEU A 145 -9.42 -0.16 9.78
N THR A 146 -9.25 0.63 10.84
CA THR A 146 -10.20 0.67 11.98
C THR A 146 -11.65 0.99 11.59
N GLY A 147 -11.88 1.63 10.46
CA GLY A 147 -13.22 1.94 9.97
C GLY A 147 -13.88 0.85 9.12
N GLU A 148 -13.29 -0.34 8.99
CA GLU A 148 -13.71 -1.38 8.03
C GLU A 148 -15.20 -1.75 8.11
N GLY A 149 -15.72 -2.09 9.29
CA GLY A 149 -17.12 -2.48 9.48
C GLY A 149 -18.15 -1.34 9.42
N GLY A 150 -17.73 -0.08 9.30
CA GLY A 150 -18.64 1.08 9.32
C GLY A 150 -19.60 1.13 8.11
N ARG A 151 -20.78 1.72 8.30
CA ARG A 151 -21.87 1.74 7.29
C ARG A 151 -21.56 2.54 6.03
N GLY A 152 -20.87 3.68 6.16
CA GLY A 152 -20.62 4.60 5.04
C GLY A 152 -19.67 4.03 3.99
N ALA A 153 -19.90 4.39 2.74
CA ALA A 153 -18.97 4.09 1.66
C ALA A 153 -17.59 4.71 1.92
N SER A 154 -16.55 3.98 1.59
CA SER A 154 -15.17 4.43 1.76
C SER A 154 -14.26 3.78 0.73
N ARG A 155 -13.25 4.54 0.32
CA ARG A 155 -12.22 4.03 -0.58
C ARG A 155 -11.43 2.87 0.01
N THR A 156 -11.18 2.89 1.31
CA THR A 156 -10.30 1.93 2.00
C THR A 156 -10.98 0.65 2.42
N LYS A 157 -12.30 0.68 2.69
CA LYS A 157 -13.07 -0.50 3.10
C LYS A 157 -13.12 -1.56 2.00
N HIS A 158 -13.17 -2.81 2.39
CA HIS A 158 -13.36 -3.92 1.45
C HIS A 158 -14.82 -4.08 1.07
N VAL A 159 -15.03 -4.40 -0.20
CA VAL A 159 -16.33 -4.80 -0.73
C VAL A 159 -16.14 -6.05 -1.56
N VAL A 160 -16.88 -7.09 -1.26
CA VAL A 160 -16.80 -8.38 -1.91
C VAL A 160 -18.12 -8.76 -2.56
N ILE A 161 -18.08 -9.67 -3.53
CA ILE A 161 -19.27 -10.38 -4.03
C ILE A 161 -19.33 -11.72 -3.33
N GLN A 162 -20.46 -12.01 -2.68
CA GLN A 162 -20.76 -13.33 -2.13
C GLN A 162 -22.16 -13.72 -2.56
N ASN A 163 -22.31 -14.88 -3.19
CA ASN A 163 -23.55 -15.36 -3.78
C ASN A 163 -24.27 -14.32 -4.66
N GLY A 164 -23.50 -13.60 -5.49
CA GLY A 164 -24.04 -12.58 -6.39
C GLY A 164 -24.43 -11.24 -5.75
N ARG A 165 -24.26 -11.08 -4.44
CA ARG A 165 -24.57 -9.83 -3.73
C ARG A 165 -23.30 -9.12 -3.29
N LEU A 166 -23.24 -7.82 -3.54
CA LEU A 166 -22.18 -6.95 -3.02
C LEU A 166 -22.39 -6.70 -1.53
N ARG A 167 -21.32 -6.85 -0.75
CA ARG A 167 -21.33 -6.57 0.69
C ARG A 167 -20.01 -6.05 1.22
N ARG A 168 -20.06 -5.35 2.34
CA ARG A 168 -18.90 -4.99 3.16
C ARG A 168 -18.42 -6.21 3.96
N LEU A 169 -17.20 -6.15 4.47
CA LEU A 169 -16.74 -7.13 5.48
C LEU A 169 -17.50 -6.92 6.81
N VAL A 170 -17.70 -8.02 7.51
CA VAL A 170 -18.31 -8.09 8.86
C VAL A 170 -17.20 -8.19 9.88
#